data_b3732ae4c19ce8dc50c8e91b749e6efd
#
_entry.id   b3732ae4c19ce8dc50c8e91b749e6efd
#
_cell.length_a   1.000
_cell.length_b   1.000
_cell.length_c   1.000
_cell.angle_alpha   90.00
_cell.angle_beta   90.00
_cell.angle_gamma   90.00
#
_symmetry.space_group_name_H-M   'P 1'
#
loop_
_entity.id
_entity.type
_entity.pdbx_description
1 polymer ?
#
loop_
_entity_poly.entity_id
_entity_poly.type
_entity_poly.pdbx_seq_one_letter_code
_entity_poly.pdbx_strand_id
1 'polypeptide(L)'
;MAVYKLFSIKDSFISTEKQQANYGRDELLEVGGYITSGGGETLRTLIQFDTAELQDVIDNKSNGNSIQTDLHLYLSYANELPINYSLHCYPLAEAWDEGAGKFGDTPVNKTGCSWNYRTAGTSDHWSTGSFATYTTASFESDVLGGGVWYTASIDGTLEGTQAFNKTSNHDVNINITNAVMMHYSESLNNNGFILKLPNNLENNVSASVRLKYYGNDTNTIYPPSLDIKCDDYTHSSTLTEVSDPEVVVTIKNNKGNYTDEGKSRFRVHARPKYPARTFTTSSAYLTNYTLPTASYWGLRDENTEEMVFDFDTTYTKISADNTSNYFDVYMDGLQPERYYRLLIKTEIDGNTSIIDNDQVFKVVRNG
;
A
#
# COMPACT_ATOMS: atom_id res chain seq x y z
N MET A 1 16.73 4.61 -0.49
CA MET A 1 15.31 4.66 -0.80
C MET A 1 14.57 3.69 0.03
N ALA A 2 13.46 4.09 0.56
CA ALA A 2 12.72 3.27 1.48
C ALA A 2 11.26 3.19 1.04
N VAL A 3 10.78 1.97 0.93
CA VAL A 3 9.36 1.66 0.89
C VAL A 3 9.03 0.92 2.18
N TYR A 4 8.03 1.37 2.90
CA TYR A 4 7.56 0.77 4.14
C TYR A 4 6.09 0.40 3.99
N LYS A 5 5.72 -0.81 4.37
CA LYS A 5 4.32 -1.26 4.41
C LYS A 5 3.80 -1.20 5.84
N LEU A 6 2.77 -0.41 6.04
CA LEU A 6 2.01 -0.36 7.28
C LEU A 6 0.72 -1.14 7.08
N PHE A 7 0.46 -2.14 7.92
CA PHE A 7 -0.75 -2.96 7.79
C PHE A 7 -1.92 -2.38 8.57
N SER A 8 -3.15 -2.66 8.11
CA SER A 8 -4.35 -2.20 8.82
C SER A 8 -4.45 -2.82 10.21
N ILE A 9 -4.94 -2.03 11.17
CA ILE A 9 -5.20 -2.49 12.55
C ILE A 9 -6.67 -2.86 12.78
N LYS A 10 -7.56 -2.34 11.95
CA LYS A 10 -8.97 -2.72 11.89
C LYS A 10 -9.55 -2.39 10.53
N ASP A 11 -10.50 -3.18 10.11
CA ASP A 11 -11.29 -2.94 8.92
C ASP A 11 -12.70 -3.53 9.03
N SER A 12 -13.58 -3.11 8.17
CA SER A 12 -14.94 -3.62 8.03
C SER A 12 -15.53 -3.15 6.72
N PHE A 13 -16.60 -3.77 6.28
CA PHE A 13 -17.47 -3.15 5.28
C PHE A 13 -18.87 -2.91 5.85
N ILE A 14 -19.58 -1.97 5.25
CA ILE A 14 -20.94 -1.59 5.63
C ILE A 14 -21.86 -1.68 4.41
N SER A 15 -23.10 -2.11 4.63
CA SER A 15 -24.04 -2.44 3.55
C SER A 15 -25.44 -1.90 3.82
N THR A 16 -26.08 -1.38 2.77
CA THR A 16 -27.50 -1.00 2.80
C THR A 16 -28.43 -2.21 2.87
N GLU A 17 -27.99 -3.39 2.43
CA GLU A 17 -28.81 -4.63 2.47
C GLU A 17 -29.16 -5.03 3.91
N LYS A 18 -28.19 -4.95 4.80
CA LYS A 18 -28.34 -5.26 6.22
C LYS A 18 -27.82 -4.09 7.07
N GLN A 19 -28.60 -3.03 7.12
CA GLN A 19 -28.18 -1.72 7.67
C GLN A 19 -27.72 -1.73 9.14
N GLN A 20 -27.98 -2.80 9.89
CA GLN A 20 -27.54 -2.95 11.27
C GLN A 20 -26.53 -4.08 11.46
N ALA A 21 -26.12 -4.75 10.39
CA ALA A 21 -25.16 -5.84 10.46
C ALA A 21 -23.75 -5.27 10.53
N ASN A 22 -22.94 -5.87 11.40
CA ASN A 22 -21.51 -5.65 11.48
C ASN A 22 -20.75 -6.74 10.71
N TYR A 23 -19.62 -6.38 10.11
CA TYR A 23 -18.77 -7.26 9.31
C TYR A 23 -17.28 -7.11 9.68
N GLY A 24 -16.97 -6.69 10.90
CA GLY A 24 -15.59 -6.37 11.33
C GLY A 24 -14.66 -7.59 11.49
N ARG A 25 -15.19 -8.81 11.39
CA ARG A 25 -14.37 -10.05 11.39
C ARG A 25 -14.52 -10.84 10.10
N ASP A 26 -14.99 -10.19 9.06
CA ASP A 26 -15.05 -10.83 7.74
C ASP A 26 -13.67 -10.86 7.10
N GLU A 27 -13.35 -11.93 6.42
CA GLU A 27 -12.08 -12.12 5.73
C GLU A 27 -12.00 -11.29 4.43
N LEU A 28 -13.15 -10.77 3.97
CA LEU A 28 -13.28 -10.01 2.73
C LEU A 28 -13.96 -8.66 2.99
N LEU A 29 -13.42 -7.64 2.39
CA LEU A 29 -13.97 -6.30 2.35
C LEU A 29 -14.73 -6.08 1.05
N GLU A 30 -15.93 -5.56 1.11
CA GLU A 30 -16.75 -5.36 -0.08
C GLU A 30 -16.95 -3.88 -0.41
N VAL A 31 -16.79 -3.54 -1.69
CA VAL A 31 -17.07 -2.22 -2.25
C VAL A 31 -17.93 -2.38 -3.49
N GLY A 32 -18.99 -1.58 -3.60
CA GLY A 32 -19.79 -1.65 -4.81
C GLY A 32 -21.16 -0.99 -4.73
N GLY A 33 -21.85 -1.07 -5.86
CA GLY A 33 -23.26 -0.79 -6.00
C GLY A 33 -23.86 -1.83 -6.94
N TYR A 34 -24.92 -2.50 -6.53
CA TYR A 34 -25.57 -3.52 -7.33
C TYR A 34 -27.06 -3.57 -7.06
N ILE A 35 -27.79 -4.23 -7.95
CA ILE A 35 -29.24 -4.35 -7.85
C ILE A 35 -29.61 -5.73 -7.31
N THR A 36 -30.47 -5.74 -6.30
CA THR A 36 -31.14 -6.93 -5.82
C THR A 36 -32.65 -6.87 -6.12
N SER A 37 -33.36 -7.95 -5.83
CA SER A 37 -34.85 -7.95 -5.89
C SER A 37 -35.46 -6.95 -4.89
N GLY A 38 -34.71 -6.47 -3.90
CA GLY A 38 -35.15 -5.51 -2.90
C GLY A 38 -34.83 -4.05 -3.25
N GLY A 39 -34.07 -3.80 -4.30
CA GLY A 39 -33.63 -2.44 -4.70
C GLY A 39 -32.13 -2.34 -4.97
N GLY A 40 -31.61 -1.11 -5.04
CA GLY A 40 -30.19 -0.84 -5.16
C GLY A 40 -29.49 -1.03 -3.81
N GLU A 41 -28.40 -1.77 -3.81
CA GLU A 41 -27.55 -2.02 -2.65
C GLU A 41 -26.21 -1.30 -2.81
N THR A 42 -25.76 -0.68 -1.74
CA THR A 42 -24.46 0.03 -1.66
C THR A 42 -23.56 -0.62 -0.62
N LEU A 43 -22.31 -0.81 -0.98
CA LEU A 43 -21.26 -1.38 -0.14
C LEU A 43 -20.09 -0.41 -0.05
N ARG A 44 -19.61 -0.13 1.16
CA ARG A 44 -18.44 0.71 1.43
C ARG A 44 -17.50 0.01 2.39
N THR A 45 -16.21 0.16 2.18
CA THR A 45 -15.18 -0.40 3.04
C THR A 45 -14.57 0.67 3.92
N LEU A 46 -14.33 0.34 5.18
CA LEU A 46 -13.68 1.17 6.19
C LEU A 46 -12.36 0.51 6.60
N ILE A 47 -11.28 1.27 6.67
CA ILE A 47 -9.93 0.76 7.01
C ILE A 47 -9.23 1.78 7.89
N GLN A 48 -8.52 1.33 8.92
CA GLN A 48 -7.69 2.20 9.76
C GLN A 48 -6.31 1.62 9.99
N PHE A 49 -5.31 2.51 10.02
CA PHE A 49 -3.90 2.22 10.30
C PHE A 49 -3.48 2.82 11.63
N ASP A 50 -2.44 2.26 12.24
CA ASP A 50 -1.94 2.74 13.52
C ASP A 50 -1.30 4.12 13.40
N THR A 51 -1.69 5.05 14.27
CA THR A 51 -1.18 6.43 14.26
C THR A 51 0.27 6.51 14.75
N ALA A 52 0.60 5.74 15.78
CA ALA A 52 1.93 5.79 16.36
C ALA A 52 2.97 5.19 15.42
N GLU A 53 2.63 4.10 14.75
CA GLU A 53 3.48 3.50 13.73
C GLU A 53 3.64 4.41 12.50
N LEU A 54 2.56 5.06 12.07
CA LEU A 54 2.62 6.07 11.00
C LEU A 54 3.56 7.22 11.36
N GLN A 55 3.48 7.75 12.58
CA GLN A 55 4.36 8.81 13.07
C GLN A 55 5.82 8.33 13.12
N ASP A 56 6.09 7.13 13.65
CA ASP A 56 7.44 6.57 13.69
C ASP A 56 8.07 6.44 12.30
N VAL A 57 7.29 5.97 11.32
CA VAL A 57 7.77 5.85 9.94
C VAL A 57 8.12 7.21 9.35
N ILE A 58 7.25 8.20 9.51
CA ILE A 58 7.47 9.54 8.97
C ILE A 58 8.63 10.24 9.67
N ASP A 59 8.69 10.18 11.00
CA ASP A 59 9.71 10.90 11.80
C ASP A 59 11.09 10.25 11.70
N ASN A 60 11.16 8.92 11.78
CA ASN A 60 12.43 8.22 11.98
C ASN A 60 12.93 7.50 10.73
N LYS A 61 12.07 7.19 9.75
CA LYS A 61 12.45 6.40 8.57
C LYS A 61 12.50 7.22 7.29
N SER A 62 11.72 8.29 7.17
CA SER A 62 11.75 9.18 6.00
C SER A 62 12.97 10.10 5.96
N ASN A 63 13.62 10.34 7.11
CA ASN A 63 14.74 11.30 7.26
C ASN A 63 14.41 12.73 6.78
N GLY A 64 13.14 13.15 6.88
CA GLY A 64 12.67 14.45 6.41
C GLY A 64 12.55 14.58 4.89
N ASN A 65 12.67 13.49 4.15
CA ASN A 65 12.42 13.47 2.71
C ASN A 65 10.93 13.55 2.40
N SER A 66 10.62 14.00 1.19
CA SER A 66 9.23 13.95 0.71
C SER A 66 8.73 12.51 0.66
N ILE A 67 7.52 12.31 1.14
CA ILE A 67 6.87 10.99 1.13
C ILE A 67 5.72 10.96 0.12
N GLN A 68 5.47 9.77 -0.40
CA GLN A 68 4.23 9.41 -1.07
C GLN A 68 3.61 8.24 -0.31
N THR A 69 2.30 8.25 -0.17
CA THR A 69 1.56 7.21 0.55
C THR A 69 0.43 6.70 -0.30
N ASP A 70 0.44 5.40 -0.56
CA ASP A 70 -0.56 4.73 -1.40
C ASP A 70 -1.31 3.68 -0.58
N LEU A 71 -2.65 3.70 -0.62
CA LEU A 71 -3.48 2.63 -0.07
C LEU A 71 -3.47 1.46 -1.04
N HIS A 72 -3.10 0.28 -0.55
CA HIS A 72 -3.04 -0.94 -1.35
C HIS A 72 -3.98 -2.02 -0.80
N LEU A 73 -4.82 -2.58 -1.70
CA LEU A 73 -5.72 -3.70 -1.42
C LEU A 73 -5.65 -4.69 -2.57
N TYR A 74 -5.56 -5.96 -2.23
CA TYR A 74 -5.55 -7.05 -3.21
C TYR A 74 -6.96 -7.56 -3.48
N LEU A 75 -7.30 -7.67 -4.74
CA LEU A 75 -8.60 -8.19 -5.18
C LEU A 75 -8.69 -9.69 -4.92
N SER A 76 -9.75 -10.09 -4.23
CA SER A 76 -10.11 -11.52 -4.08
C SER A 76 -11.10 -11.97 -5.16
N TYR A 77 -12.06 -11.12 -5.48
CA TYR A 77 -13.11 -11.44 -6.43
C TYR A 77 -13.74 -10.19 -7.04
N ALA A 78 -13.99 -10.23 -8.34
CA ALA A 78 -14.81 -9.26 -9.06
C ALA A 78 -15.79 -10.00 -9.96
N ASN A 79 -17.04 -9.49 -10.06
CA ASN A 79 -17.94 -9.91 -11.11
C ASN A 79 -17.45 -9.35 -12.45
N GLU A 80 -17.95 -9.91 -13.57
CA GLU A 80 -17.75 -9.28 -14.88
C GLU A 80 -18.20 -7.82 -14.80
N LEU A 81 -17.23 -6.91 -14.93
CA LEU A 81 -17.46 -5.46 -14.79
C LEU A 81 -17.75 -4.89 -16.19
N PRO A 82 -19.01 -4.60 -16.53
CA PRO A 82 -19.40 -4.20 -17.89
C PRO A 82 -19.02 -2.76 -18.21
N ILE A 83 -18.63 -1.97 -17.22
CA ILE A 83 -18.39 -0.53 -17.30
C ILE A 83 -16.99 -0.15 -16.83
N ASN A 84 -16.52 1.01 -17.27
CA ASN A 84 -15.41 1.68 -16.60
C ASN A 84 -15.93 2.31 -15.31
N TYR A 85 -15.16 2.20 -14.24
CA TYR A 85 -15.51 2.76 -12.93
C TYR A 85 -14.27 3.35 -12.26
N SER A 86 -14.48 4.10 -11.20
CA SER A 86 -13.42 4.56 -10.31
C SER A 86 -13.75 4.20 -8.87
N LEU A 87 -12.72 3.98 -8.06
CA LEU A 87 -12.83 3.92 -6.61
C LEU A 87 -12.29 5.22 -6.03
N HIS A 88 -12.96 5.67 -4.99
CA HIS A 88 -12.65 6.89 -4.28
C HIS A 88 -12.36 6.56 -2.82
N CYS A 89 -11.27 7.10 -2.30
CA CYS A 89 -10.83 6.94 -0.92
C CYS A 89 -10.79 8.29 -0.24
N TYR A 90 -11.40 8.39 0.94
CA TYR A 90 -11.47 9.61 1.74
C TYR A 90 -11.11 9.32 3.20
N PRO A 91 -10.53 10.28 3.95
CA PRO A 91 -10.38 10.13 5.39
C PRO A 91 -11.75 10.24 6.10
N LEU A 92 -11.98 9.36 7.08
CA LEU A 92 -13.20 9.34 7.88
C LEU A 92 -13.22 10.49 8.89
N ALA A 93 -14.38 11.13 9.02
CA ALA A 93 -14.59 12.23 9.95
C ALA A 93 -14.91 11.76 11.36
N GLU A 94 -15.46 10.56 11.54
CA GLU A 94 -15.91 10.02 12.81
C GLU A 94 -15.23 8.70 13.16
N ALA A 95 -14.90 8.53 14.44
CA ALA A 95 -14.39 7.28 14.97
C ALA A 95 -15.48 6.18 14.93
N TRP A 96 -15.05 4.95 14.72
CA TRP A 96 -15.91 3.79 14.58
C TRP A 96 -15.30 2.55 15.25
N ASP A 97 -16.14 1.58 15.58
CA ASP A 97 -15.71 0.30 16.14
C ASP A 97 -15.76 -0.79 15.08
N GLU A 98 -14.70 -1.61 15.02
CA GLU A 98 -14.62 -2.75 14.08
C GLU A 98 -15.74 -3.74 14.33
N GLY A 99 -15.88 -4.18 15.56
CA GLY A 99 -16.86 -5.19 15.96
C GLY A 99 -16.37 -6.62 15.75
N ALA A 100 -17.31 -7.58 15.87
CA ALA A 100 -17.02 -9.00 15.81
C ALA A 100 -17.94 -9.79 14.86
N GLY A 101 -18.67 -9.12 13.98
CA GLY A 101 -19.62 -9.72 13.07
C GLY A 101 -18.98 -10.28 11.82
N LYS A 102 -19.64 -11.29 11.24
CA LYS A 102 -19.29 -11.89 9.95
C LYS A 102 -20.50 -11.95 9.01
N PHE A 103 -20.22 -12.02 7.72
CA PHE A 103 -21.24 -12.27 6.71
C PHE A 103 -21.93 -13.62 6.97
N GLY A 104 -23.23 -13.60 7.10
CA GLY A 104 -24.01 -14.82 7.35
C GLY A 104 -24.30 -15.10 8.83
N ASP A 105 -23.84 -14.27 9.76
CA ASP A 105 -24.19 -14.40 11.18
C ASP A 105 -25.71 -14.46 11.39
N THR A 106 -26.13 -15.45 12.19
CA THR A 106 -27.53 -15.64 12.56
C THR A 106 -27.62 -15.97 14.05
N PRO A 107 -28.17 -15.07 14.89
CA PRO A 107 -28.71 -13.75 14.56
C PRO A 107 -27.66 -12.74 14.10
N VAL A 108 -28.10 -11.69 13.41
CA VAL A 108 -27.21 -10.61 12.93
C VAL A 108 -26.43 -10.01 14.07
N ASN A 109 -25.10 -9.97 13.92
CA ASN A 109 -24.21 -9.33 14.88
C ASN A 109 -24.27 -7.80 14.75
N LYS A 110 -24.34 -7.09 15.88
CA LYS A 110 -24.45 -5.63 15.96
C LYS A 110 -23.36 -5.02 16.86
N THR A 111 -22.23 -5.68 17.04
CA THR A 111 -21.20 -5.30 17.99
C THR A 111 -20.21 -4.24 17.50
N GLY A 112 -20.43 -3.63 16.38
CA GLY A 112 -19.52 -2.63 15.80
C GLY A 112 -20.23 -1.77 14.78
N CYS A 113 -19.43 -1.16 13.89
CA CYS A 113 -19.96 -0.32 12.82
C CYS A 113 -20.90 -1.10 11.89
N SER A 114 -21.85 -0.39 11.34
CA SER A 114 -22.80 -0.86 10.34
C SER A 114 -23.19 0.32 9.45
N TRP A 115 -24.09 0.12 8.50
CA TRP A 115 -24.56 1.23 7.69
C TRP A 115 -25.15 2.37 8.53
N ASN A 116 -25.96 2.04 9.54
CA ASN A 116 -26.63 3.04 10.37
C ASN A 116 -25.79 3.55 11.54
N TYR A 117 -24.90 2.73 12.07
CA TYR A 117 -24.24 2.99 13.35
C TYR A 117 -22.70 2.93 13.17
N ARG A 118 -22.00 3.81 13.90
CA ARG A 118 -20.53 3.84 13.91
C ARG A 118 -19.92 2.97 15.03
N THR A 119 -20.70 2.67 16.09
CA THR A 119 -20.26 1.85 17.23
C THR A 119 -21.26 0.74 17.52
N ALA A 120 -20.96 -0.10 18.51
CA ALA A 120 -21.85 -1.15 18.97
C ALA A 120 -23.18 -0.60 19.52
N GLY A 121 -24.27 -1.25 19.16
CA GLY A 121 -25.61 -0.88 19.66
C GLY A 121 -26.45 -0.16 18.63
N THR A 122 -27.40 0.65 19.10
CA THR A 122 -28.39 1.31 18.25
C THR A 122 -28.53 2.82 18.55
N SER A 123 -27.54 3.41 19.24
CA SER A 123 -27.59 4.79 19.66
C SER A 123 -26.64 5.72 18.88
N ASP A 124 -25.47 5.22 18.51
CA ASP A 124 -24.42 6.04 17.89
C ASP A 124 -24.51 5.97 16.37
N HIS A 125 -25.44 6.73 15.82
CA HIS A 125 -25.56 6.87 14.37
C HIS A 125 -24.37 7.60 13.77
N TRP A 126 -24.05 7.27 12.52
CA TRP A 126 -23.29 8.17 11.68
C TRP A 126 -24.03 9.50 11.59
N SER A 127 -23.30 10.59 11.71
CA SER A 127 -23.90 11.90 11.64
C SER A 127 -24.45 12.18 10.24
N THR A 128 -25.61 12.81 10.19
CA THR A 128 -26.31 13.16 8.95
C THR A 128 -26.60 14.64 8.94
N GLY A 129 -26.23 15.33 7.85
CA GLY A 129 -26.50 16.77 7.71
C GLY A 129 -25.56 17.66 8.54
N SER A 130 -25.88 18.95 8.65
CA SER A 130 -25.04 20.04 9.13
C SER A 130 -24.18 19.73 10.35
N PHE A 131 -22.96 19.26 10.12
CA PHE A 131 -21.91 19.26 11.12
C PHE A 131 -21.50 20.69 11.45
N ALA A 132 -21.05 20.89 12.69
CA ALA A 132 -20.30 22.08 13.04
C ALA A 132 -19.17 22.24 12.03
N THR A 133 -19.09 23.41 11.42
CA THR A 133 -18.10 23.78 10.43
C THR A 133 -16.71 23.43 10.96
N TYR A 134 -16.12 22.36 10.48
CA TYR A 134 -14.69 22.14 10.71
C TYR A 134 -13.98 23.27 9.97
N THR A 135 -13.29 24.12 10.69
CA THR A 135 -12.60 25.28 10.15
C THR A 135 -11.48 24.91 9.16
N THR A 136 -11.11 23.62 9.10
CA THR A 136 -9.96 23.11 8.35
C THR A 136 -10.30 22.16 7.22
N ALA A 137 -11.52 21.61 7.15
CA ALA A 137 -11.89 20.62 6.13
C ALA A 137 -13.37 20.66 5.75
N SER A 138 -13.67 20.37 4.48
CA SER A 138 -15.02 20.10 4.00
C SER A 138 -15.34 18.61 4.15
N PHE A 139 -16.61 18.29 4.42
CA PHE A 139 -17.04 16.90 4.61
C PHE A 139 -18.30 16.58 3.82
N GLU A 140 -18.53 15.31 3.58
CA GLU A 140 -19.76 14.76 3.02
C GLU A 140 -20.29 13.63 3.89
N SER A 141 -21.59 13.44 3.89
CA SER A 141 -22.30 12.34 4.53
C SER A 141 -23.51 11.94 3.69
N ASP A 142 -23.97 10.72 3.86
CA ASP A 142 -25.24 10.29 3.29
C ASP A 142 -26.40 10.62 4.24
N VAL A 143 -27.61 10.73 3.69
CA VAL A 143 -28.80 11.14 4.47
C VAL A 143 -29.24 10.06 5.48
N LEU A 144 -28.89 8.80 5.22
CA LEU A 144 -29.35 7.64 5.99
C LEU A 144 -28.24 6.78 6.60
N GLY A 145 -27.04 7.35 6.84
CA GLY A 145 -25.89 6.61 7.37
C GLY A 145 -24.84 6.35 6.30
N GLY A 146 -24.06 5.28 6.45
CA GLY A 146 -23.04 4.90 5.46
C GLY A 146 -21.70 5.61 5.60
N GLY A 147 -21.44 6.22 6.75
CA GLY A 147 -20.17 6.92 7.04
C GLY A 147 -20.24 8.43 6.82
N VAL A 148 -19.22 9.12 7.33
CA VAL A 148 -18.98 10.56 7.16
C VAL A 148 -17.50 10.76 6.85
N TRP A 149 -17.19 11.51 5.80
CA TRP A 149 -15.82 11.64 5.30
C TRP A 149 -15.47 13.07 4.89
N TYR A 150 -14.18 13.39 4.96
CA TYR A 150 -13.65 14.68 4.52
C TYR A 150 -13.33 14.63 3.02
N THR A 151 -13.70 15.68 2.28
CA THR A 151 -13.46 15.78 0.84
C THR A 151 -12.32 16.71 0.48
N ALA A 152 -12.11 17.75 1.28
CA ALA A 152 -11.06 18.74 1.07
C ALA A 152 -10.63 19.39 2.38
N SER A 153 -9.39 19.87 2.42
CA SER A 153 -8.84 20.74 3.47
C SER A 153 -8.46 22.10 2.88
N ILE A 154 -7.92 22.98 3.73
CA ILE A 154 -7.34 24.26 3.29
C ILE A 154 -6.14 24.03 2.34
N ASP A 155 -5.47 22.91 2.45
CA ASP A 155 -4.28 22.56 1.67
C ASP A 155 -4.61 21.79 0.38
N GLY A 156 -5.87 21.51 0.10
CA GLY A 156 -6.34 20.89 -1.14
C GLY A 156 -7.32 19.75 -0.94
N THR A 157 -7.48 18.94 -2.00
CA THR A 157 -8.34 17.76 -1.95
C THR A 157 -7.74 16.65 -1.08
N LEU A 158 -8.61 16.00 -0.31
CA LEU A 158 -8.28 14.83 0.51
C LEU A 158 -8.71 13.52 -0.16
N GLU A 159 -9.31 13.63 -1.32
CA GLU A 159 -9.74 12.52 -2.13
C GLU A 159 -8.57 11.83 -2.84
N GLY A 160 -8.43 10.52 -2.66
CA GLY A 160 -7.65 9.67 -3.54
C GLY A 160 -8.55 8.94 -4.54
N THR A 161 -8.13 8.80 -5.79
CA THR A 161 -8.94 8.14 -6.82
C THR A 161 -8.11 7.21 -7.68
N GLN A 162 -8.72 6.09 -8.10
CA GLN A 162 -8.17 5.19 -9.10
C GLN A 162 -9.26 4.80 -10.10
N ALA A 163 -8.95 4.96 -11.39
CA ALA A 163 -9.84 4.57 -12.47
C ALA A 163 -9.51 3.17 -12.98
N PHE A 164 -10.55 2.38 -13.26
CA PHE A 164 -10.46 1.03 -13.75
C PHE A 164 -11.22 0.85 -15.06
N ASN A 165 -10.71 -0.04 -15.88
CA ASN A 165 -11.37 -0.50 -17.10
C ASN A 165 -11.37 -2.04 -17.13
N LYS A 166 -12.02 -2.65 -18.13
CA LYS A 166 -12.18 -4.11 -18.25
C LYS A 166 -10.87 -4.92 -18.28
N THR A 167 -9.76 -4.28 -18.60
CA THR A 167 -8.46 -4.94 -18.80
C THR A 167 -7.43 -4.54 -17.75
N SER A 168 -7.76 -3.59 -16.86
CA SER A 168 -6.85 -3.21 -15.77
C SER A 168 -6.81 -4.28 -14.69
N ASN A 169 -5.69 -4.38 -13.99
CA ASN A 169 -5.66 -5.03 -12.69
C ASN A 169 -6.60 -4.26 -11.77
N HIS A 170 -7.44 -4.95 -11.04
CA HIS A 170 -8.44 -4.35 -10.14
C HIS A 170 -7.96 -4.25 -8.69
N ASP A 171 -6.68 -4.51 -8.42
CA ASP A 171 -6.08 -4.19 -7.14
C ASP A 171 -6.10 -2.69 -6.90
N VAL A 172 -6.39 -2.29 -5.68
CA VAL A 172 -6.38 -0.88 -5.29
C VAL A 172 -4.94 -0.43 -5.07
N ASN A 173 -4.58 0.68 -5.68
CA ASN A 173 -3.33 1.40 -5.43
C ASN A 173 -3.60 2.90 -5.56
N ILE A 174 -4.17 3.48 -4.51
CA ILE A 174 -4.68 4.86 -4.49
C ILE A 174 -3.73 5.76 -3.70
N ASN A 175 -3.24 6.81 -4.35
CA ASN A 175 -2.47 7.84 -3.64
C ASN A 175 -3.38 8.63 -2.69
N ILE A 176 -3.06 8.58 -1.40
CA ILE A 176 -3.76 9.28 -0.32
C ILE A 176 -2.81 10.13 0.54
N THR A 177 -1.68 10.53 -0.02
CA THR A 177 -0.61 11.27 0.68
C THR A 177 -1.15 12.49 1.43
N ASN A 178 -1.98 13.31 0.80
CA ASN A 178 -2.53 14.52 1.45
C ASN A 178 -3.35 14.17 2.70
N ALA A 179 -4.19 13.17 2.63
CA ALA A 179 -5.01 12.72 3.76
C ALA A 179 -4.15 12.15 4.89
N VAL A 180 -3.15 11.35 4.56
CA VAL A 180 -2.19 10.79 5.54
C VAL A 180 -1.38 11.90 6.22
N MET A 181 -0.94 12.92 5.47
CA MET A 181 -0.22 14.06 6.04
C MET A 181 -1.08 14.89 6.99
N MET A 182 -2.40 14.98 6.74
CA MET A 182 -3.33 15.62 7.69
C MET A 182 -3.53 14.80 8.97
N HIS A 183 -3.49 13.47 8.90
CA HIS A 183 -3.47 12.61 10.08
C HIS A 183 -2.14 12.73 10.84
N TYR A 184 -1.01 12.73 10.14
CA TYR A 184 0.32 12.88 10.74
C TYR A 184 0.49 14.22 11.46
N SER A 185 0.02 15.31 10.86
CA SER A 185 0.08 16.65 11.46
C SER A 185 -0.95 16.90 12.56
N GLU A 186 -1.77 15.88 12.92
CA GLU A 186 -2.90 15.97 13.86
C GLU A 186 -3.94 17.04 13.47
N SER A 187 -3.90 17.55 12.24
CA SER A 187 -4.90 18.50 11.72
C SER A 187 -6.27 17.83 11.53
N LEU A 188 -6.28 16.53 11.29
CA LEU A 188 -7.45 15.65 11.31
C LEU A 188 -7.16 14.44 12.18
N ASN A 189 -8.17 14.03 12.99
CA ASN A 189 -8.06 12.78 13.73
C ASN A 189 -7.92 11.59 12.76
N ASN A 190 -7.02 10.67 13.06
CA ASN A 190 -6.91 9.44 12.29
C ASN A 190 -8.05 8.47 12.67
N ASN A 191 -9.20 8.65 12.05
CA ASN A 191 -10.33 7.73 12.14
C ASN A 191 -10.29 6.66 11.02
N GLY A 192 -9.21 6.65 10.21
CA GLY A 192 -9.05 5.76 9.06
C GLY A 192 -9.66 6.34 7.79
N PHE A 193 -9.94 5.45 6.84
CA PHE A 193 -10.36 5.78 5.49
C PHE A 193 -11.63 5.04 5.11
N ILE A 194 -12.43 5.65 4.24
CA ILE A 194 -13.57 5.03 3.57
C ILE A 194 -13.26 4.87 2.09
N LEU A 195 -13.44 3.65 1.57
CA LEU A 195 -13.35 3.33 0.16
C LEU A 195 -14.74 3.08 -0.40
N LYS A 196 -15.09 3.77 -1.47
CA LYS A 196 -16.43 3.76 -2.05
C LYS A 196 -16.43 4.01 -3.56
N LEU A 197 -17.52 3.70 -4.22
CA LEU A 197 -17.80 4.20 -5.56
C LEU A 197 -18.19 5.68 -5.52
N PRO A 198 -18.00 6.42 -6.62
CA PRO A 198 -18.55 7.78 -6.73
C PRO A 198 -20.09 7.74 -6.67
N ASN A 199 -20.70 8.79 -6.13
CA ASN A 199 -22.13 8.87 -5.86
C ASN A 199 -23.02 8.56 -7.10
N ASN A 200 -22.55 8.95 -8.28
CA ASN A 200 -23.27 8.69 -9.54
C ASN A 200 -23.30 7.19 -9.91
N LEU A 201 -22.34 6.38 -9.45
CA LEU A 201 -22.31 4.93 -9.64
C LEU A 201 -22.99 4.19 -8.50
N GLU A 202 -22.80 4.61 -7.25
CA GLU A 202 -23.52 4.02 -6.10
C GLU A 202 -25.04 4.09 -6.27
N ASN A 203 -25.54 5.22 -6.81
CA ASN A 203 -26.97 5.45 -7.00
C ASN A 203 -27.47 5.02 -8.38
N ASN A 204 -26.62 4.44 -9.24
CA ASN A 204 -27.00 4.04 -10.58
C ASN A 204 -27.44 2.57 -10.60
N VAL A 205 -28.76 2.38 -10.61
CA VAL A 205 -29.37 1.05 -10.67
C VAL A 205 -29.03 0.22 -11.92
N SER A 206 -28.44 0.84 -12.94
CA SER A 206 -28.01 0.13 -14.16
C SER A 206 -26.54 -0.31 -14.11
N ALA A 207 -25.77 0.20 -13.17
CA ALA A 207 -24.37 -0.17 -12.99
C ALA A 207 -24.28 -1.21 -11.87
N SER A 208 -23.79 -2.42 -12.19
CA SER A 208 -23.51 -3.44 -11.18
C SER A 208 -22.02 -3.62 -11.05
N VAL A 209 -21.46 -3.08 -9.97
CA VAL A 209 -20.06 -3.23 -9.61
C VAL A 209 -20.00 -3.83 -8.22
N ARG A 210 -19.43 -5.01 -8.07
CA ARG A 210 -19.18 -5.63 -6.77
C ARG A 210 -17.78 -6.19 -6.74
N LEU A 211 -16.97 -5.63 -5.87
CA LEU A 211 -15.57 -5.96 -5.68
C LEU A 211 -15.36 -6.48 -4.26
N LYS A 212 -14.58 -7.53 -4.14
CA LYS A 212 -14.18 -8.09 -2.86
C LYS A 212 -12.68 -8.07 -2.75
N TYR A 213 -12.18 -7.43 -1.72
CA TYR A 213 -10.77 -7.34 -1.38
C TYR A 213 -10.49 -8.17 -0.13
N TYR A 214 -9.25 -8.63 0.04
CA TYR A 214 -8.85 -9.27 1.29
C TYR A 214 -8.83 -8.26 2.42
N GLY A 215 -9.37 -8.63 3.58
CA GLY A 215 -9.36 -7.87 4.81
C GLY A 215 -8.22 -8.25 5.76
N ASN A 216 -8.13 -7.60 6.91
CA ASN A 216 -7.11 -7.86 7.92
C ASN A 216 -7.25 -9.26 8.56
N ASP A 217 -8.47 -9.75 8.70
CA ASP A 217 -8.75 -11.10 9.24
C ASP A 217 -8.57 -12.24 8.21
N THR A 218 -8.02 -11.93 7.03
CA THR A 218 -7.72 -12.95 6.02
C THR A 218 -6.63 -13.91 6.48
N ASN A 219 -6.75 -15.19 6.13
CA ASN A 219 -5.68 -16.17 6.31
C ASN A 219 -4.67 -16.16 5.17
N THR A 220 -4.69 -15.12 4.33
CA THR A 220 -3.75 -14.94 3.22
C THR A 220 -2.65 -13.93 3.57
N ILE A 221 -1.76 -13.71 2.62
CA ILE A 221 -0.66 -12.73 2.74
C ILE A 221 -1.06 -11.33 2.26
N TYR A 222 -2.33 -11.10 2.02
CA TYR A 222 -2.86 -9.91 1.32
C TYR A 222 -3.68 -8.96 2.21
N PRO A 223 -3.35 -8.73 3.49
CA PRO A 223 -4.07 -7.75 4.29
C PRO A 223 -3.92 -6.36 3.67
N PRO A 224 -4.86 -5.44 3.91
CA PRO A 224 -4.76 -4.05 3.48
C PRO A 224 -3.47 -3.41 3.97
N SER A 225 -2.78 -2.67 3.11
CA SER A 225 -1.55 -1.96 3.48
C SER A 225 -1.57 -0.50 3.05
N LEU A 226 -0.82 0.31 3.77
CA LEU A 226 -0.45 1.66 3.43
C LEU A 226 1.02 1.65 3.05
N ASP A 227 1.32 1.84 1.78
CA ASP A 227 2.67 1.83 1.25
C ASP A 227 3.26 3.24 1.36
N ILE A 228 4.15 3.44 2.33
CA ILE A 228 4.83 4.73 2.57
C ILE A 228 6.17 4.69 1.84
N LYS A 229 6.33 5.57 0.87
CA LYS A 229 7.49 5.65 -0.01
C LYS A 229 8.24 6.95 0.24
N CYS A 230 9.55 6.89 0.43
CA CYS A 230 10.38 8.09 0.58
C CYS A 230 11.58 8.06 -0.38
N ASP A 231 11.94 9.24 -0.90
CA ASP A 231 13.10 9.39 -1.78
C ASP A 231 14.35 9.68 -0.94
N ASP A 232 15.16 8.66 -0.73
CA ASP A 232 16.48 8.75 -0.07
C ASP A 232 17.63 8.46 -1.02
N TYR A 233 17.40 8.56 -2.35
CA TYR A 233 18.43 8.30 -3.34
C TYR A 233 19.64 9.21 -3.18
N THR A 234 20.82 8.60 -3.13
CA THR A 234 22.10 9.31 -3.08
C THR A 234 23.09 8.68 -4.05
N HIS A 235 23.79 9.52 -4.79
CA HIS A 235 24.89 9.11 -5.66
C HIS A 235 26.14 9.94 -5.34
N SER A 236 26.99 9.40 -4.49
CA SER A 236 28.23 10.07 -4.05
C SER A 236 29.48 9.26 -4.39
N SER A 237 29.43 8.46 -5.46
CA SER A 237 30.48 7.54 -5.86
C SER A 237 31.50 8.20 -6.77
N THR A 238 32.77 7.84 -6.58
CA THR A 238 33.89 8.11 -7.50
C THR A 238 34.23 6.90 -8.39
N LEU A 239 33.49 5.79 -8.23
CA LEU A 239 33.66 4.59 -9.06
C LEU A 239 33.20 4.87 -10.49
N THR A 240 33.82 4.19 -11.44
CA THR A 240 33.42 4.25 -12.85
C THR A 240 32.04 3.63 -13.04
N GLU A 241 31.18 4.27 -13.81
CA GLU A 241 29.87 3.71 -14.20
C GLU A 241 30.03 2.59 -15.24
N VAL A 242 29.22 1.54 -15.10
CA VAL A 242 29.13 0.48 -16.12
C VAL A 242 28.46 1.03 -17.38
N SER A 243 29.14 0.90 -18.51
CA SER A 243 28.64 1.28 -19.84
C SER A 243 28.33 0.07 -20.75
N ASP A 244 28.74 -1.13 -20.33
CA ASP A 244 28.50 -2.36 -21.11
C ASP A 244 27.12 -2.93 -20.73
N PRO A 245 26.20 -3.17 -21.71
CA PRO A 245 24.91 -3.79 -21.46
C PRO A 245 25.02 -5.23 -20.90
N GLU A 246 26.12 -5.95 -21.18
CA GLU A 246 26.39 -7.22 -20.54
C GLU A 246 27.04 -7.04 -19.17
N VAL A 247 26.20 -6.81 -18.15
CA VAL A 247 26.61 -6.57 -16.76
C VAL A 247 26.42 -7.83 -15.91
N VAL A 248 27.35 -8.05 -14.99
CA VAL A 248 27.20 -9.01 -13.89
C VAL A 248 26.97 -8.23 -12.61
N VAL A 249 25.82 -8.47 -11.99
CA VAL A 249 25.42 -7.83 -10.74
C VAL A 249 25.29 -8.91 -9.68
N THR A 250 25.83 -8.68 -8.49
CA THR A 250 25.75 -9.63 -7.36
C THR A 250 25.52 -8.90 -6.04
N ILE A 251 24.70 -9.45 -5.17
CA ILE A 251 24.51 -8.96 -3.80
C ILE A 251 25.51 -9.65 -2.90
N LYS A 252 26.32 -8.88 -2.16
CA LYS A 252 27.48 -9.39 -1.43
C LYS A 252 27.24 -9.73 0.04
N ASN A 253 26.25 -9.13 0.66
CA ASN A 253 26.06 -9.17 2.11
C ASN A 253 24.68 -9.70 2.53
N ASN A 254 24.04 -10.51 1.68
CA ASN A 254 22.82 -11.19 2.05
C ASN A 254 23.13 -12.25 3.12
N LYS A 255 22.52 -12.10 4.32
CA LYS A 255 22.69 -13.01 5.45
C LYS A 255 21.73 -14.19 5.43
N GLY A 256 20.76 -14.19 4.53
CA GLY A 256 19.71 -15.20 4.40
C GLY A 256 18.57 -15.09 5.43
N ASN A 257 18.84 -14.63 6.66
CA ASN A 257 17.83 -14.41 7.68
C ASN A 257 18.00 -13.01 8.30
N TYR A 258 16.88 -12.33 8.50
CA TYR A 258 16.80 -11.01 9.14
C TYR A 258 15.64 -11.02 10.14
N THR A 259 15.80 -10.34 11.26
CA THR A 259 14.69 -10.12 12.20
C THR A 259 13.70 -9.11 11.62
N ASP A 260 12.45 -9.21 12.03
CA ASP A 260 11.36 -8.29 11.65
C ASP A 260 11.49 -6.90 12.29
N GLU A 261 12.71 -6.49 12.60
CA GLU A 261 13.01 -5.19 13.17
C GLU A 261 14.13 -4.48 12.41
N GLY A 262 13.95 -3.18 12.24
CA GLY A 262 14.99 -2.30 11.75
C GLY A 262 15.25 -2.37 10.25
N LYS A 263 16.38 -1.79 9.85
CA LYS A 263 16.75 -1.58 8.46
C LYS A 263 18.00 -2.39 8.10
N SER A 264 17.97 -3.05 6.95
CA SER A 264 19.12 -3.79 6.41
C SER A 264 19.58 -3.21 5.09
N ARG A 265 20.88 -2.91 4.99
CA ARG A 265 21.52 -2.42 3.78
C ARG A 265 22.05 -3.57 2.95
N PHE A 266 21.60 -3.68 1.71
CA PHE A 266 22.11 -4.62 0.73
C PHE A 266 23.16 -3.93 -0.16
N ARG A 267 24.34 -4.53 -0.24
CA ARG A 267 25.45 -4.06 -1.06
C ARG A 267 25.47 -4.80 -2.40
N VAL A 268 25.49 -4.03 -3.48
CA VAL A 268 25.43 -4.54 -4.85
C VAL A 268 26.76 -4.29 -5.53
N HIS A 269 27.39 -5.37 -5.97
CA HIS A 269 28.61 -5.32 -6.78
C HIS A 269 28.22 -5.45 -8.26
N ALA A 270 28.66 -4.51 -9.06
CA ALA A 270 28.44 -4.50 -10.50
C ALA A 270 29.75 -4.46 -11.24
N ARG A 271 29.83 -5.15 -12.37
CA ARG A 271 30.97 -5.12 -13.31
C ARG A 271 30.55 -5.54 -14.70
N PRO A 272 31.29 -5.14 -15.74
CA PRO A 272 31.14 -5.74 -17.07
C PRO A 272 31.31 -7.27 -17.00
N LYS A 273 30.55 -8.01 -17.80
CA LYS A 273 30.66 -9.47 -17.89
C LYS A 273 32.03 -9.88 -18.41
N TYR A 274 32.57 -9.12 -19.36
CA TYR A 274 33.90 -9.30 -19.96
C TYR A 274 34.77 -8.07 -19.72
N PRO A 275 35.31 -7.89 -18.48
CA PRO A 275 36.14 -6.74 -18.20
C PRO A 275 37.43 -6.75 -19.01
N ALA A 276 37.90 -5.57 -19.40
CA ALA A 276 39.18 -5.44 -20.10
C ALA A 276 40.32 -6.02 -19.24
N ARG A 277 41.19 -6.78 -19.84
CA ARG A 277 42.38 -7.34 -19.17
C ARG A 277 43.32 -6.20 -18.77
N THR A 278 43.68 -6.15 -17.52
CA THR A 278 44.67 -5.23 -16.99
C THR A 278 45.94 -6.01 -16.63
N PHE A 279 47.09 -5.46 -16.94
CA PHE A 279 48.40 -6.05 -16.57
C PHE A 279 48.83 -5.64 -15.16
N THR A 280 47.88 -5.49 -14.25
CA THR A 280 48.10 -5.16 -12.84
C THR A 280 47.98 -6.41 -11.96
N THR A 281 48.48 -6.34 -10.73
CA THR A 281 48.37 -7.44 -9.75
C THR A 281 46.95 -7.63 -9.23
N SER A 282 46.04 -6.69 -9.46
CA SER A 282 44.59 -6.78 -9.08
C SER A 282 43.82 -7.44 -10.18
N SER A 283 42.89 -8.34 -9.78
CA SER A 283 41.99 -8.97 -10.75
C SER A 283 40.94 -7.97 -11.26
N ALA A 284 40.79 -7.86 -12.58
CA ALA A 284 39.76 -7.03 -13.19
C ALA A 284 38.32 -7.45 -12.79
N TYR A 285 38.13 -8.70 -12.37
CA TYR A 285 36.83 -9.18 -11.87
C TYR A 285 36.50 -8.72 -10.44
N LEU A 286 37.45 -8.19 -9.70
CA LEU A 286 37.25 -7.65 -8.35
C LEU A 286 36.97 -6.13 -8.36
N THR A 287 37.17 -5.49 -9.50
CA THR A 287 36.85 -4.06 -9.65
C THR A 287 35.33 -3.86 -9.61
N ASN A 288 34.88 -2.97 -8.76
CA ASN A 288 33.49 -2.60 -8.63
C ASN A 288 33.20 -1.36 -9.48
N TYR A 289 32.00 -1.32 -10.05
CA TYR A 289 31.49 -0.23 -10.87
C TYR A 289 30.19 0.27 -10.28
N THR A 290 29.82 1.52 -10.55
CA THR A 290 28.46 2.00 -10.28
C THR A 290 27.52 1.53 -11.37
N LEU A 291 26.29 1.24 -10.98
CA LEU A 291 25.19 1.07 -11.90
C LEU A 291 24.70 2.43 -12.40
N PRO A 292 24.14 2.52 -13.62
CA PRO A 292 23.50 3.74 -14.09
C PRO A 292 22.39 4.20 -13.15
N THR A 293 22.06 5.49 -13.21
CA THR A 293 20.96 6.08 -12.41
C THR A 293 19.59 5.46 -12.71
N ALA A 294 19.43 4.83 -13.88
CA ALA A 294 18.27 4.04 -14.27
C ALA A 294 18.37 2.59 -13.78
N SER A 295 18.77 2.41 -12.50
CA SER A 295 18.84 1.11 -11.85
C SER A 295 18.00 1.08 -10.60
N TYR A 296 17.18 0.03 -10.49
CA TYR A 296 16.15 -0.12 -9.48
C TYR A 296 16.22 -1.49 -8.83
N TRP A 297 15.84 -1.57 -7.57
CA TRP A 297 15.64 -2.85 -6.89
C TRP A 297 14.14 -3.15 -6.78
N GLY A 298 13.82 -4.42 -6.69
CA GLY A 298 12.47 -4.90 -6.45
C GLY A 298 12.50 -6.06 -5.48
N LEU A 299 11.40 -6.29 -4.80
CA LEU A 299 11.23 -7.38 -3.86
C LEU A 299 10.04 -8.23 -4.26
N ARG A 300 10.26 -9.53 -4.42
CA ARG A 300 9.22 -10.50 -4.77
C ARG A 300 9.05 -11.50 -3.64
N ASP A 301 7.83 -11.87 -3.33
CA ASP A 301 7.57 -13.01 -2.46
C ASP A 301 7.97 -14.30 -3.18
N GLU A 302 8.75 -15.14 -2.50
CA GLU A 302 9.32 -16.35 -3.10
C GLU A 302 8.27 -17.43 -3.38
N ASN A 303 7.20 -17.48 -2.59
CA ASN A 303 6.19 -18.53 -2.71
C ASN A 303 5.07 -18.19 -3.69
N THR A 304 4.65 -16.93 -3.72
CA THR A 304 3.55 -16.48 -4.59
C THR A 304 4.03 -15.89 -5.90
N GLU A 305 5.33 -15.57 -5.99
CA GLU A 305 5.95 -14.88 -7.14
C GLU A 305 5.41 -13.47 -7.38
N GLU A 306 4.64 -12.90 -6.46
CA GLU A 306 4.12 -11.54 -6.56
C GLU A 306 5.13 -10.51 -6.08
N MET A 307 5.12 -9.35 -6.74
CA MET A 307 5.94 -8.23 -6.34
C MET A 307 5.38 -7.60 -5.07
N VAL A 308 6.18 -7.64 -4.01
CA VAL A 308 5.90 -6.92 -2.74
C VAL A 308 6.27 -5.46 -2.87
N PHE A 309 7.42 -5.19 -3.50
CA PHE A 309 7.84 -3.85 -3.92
C PHE A 309 8.19 -3.89 -5.40
N ASP A 310 7.43 -3.16 -6.21
CA ASP A 310 7.67 -3.01 -7.64
C ASP A 310 8.86 -2.08 -7.92
N PHE A 311 9.40 -2.19 -9.14
CA PHE A 311 10.39 -1.26 -9.63
C PHE A 311 9.79 0.13 -9.86
N ASP A 312 10.16 1.06 -9.01
CA ASP A 312 9.72 2.46 -9.07
C ASP A 312 10.89 3.36 -9.49
N THR A 313 10.63 4.28 -10.41
CA THR A 313 11.64 5.19 -10.95
C THR A 313 12.15 6.24 -9.96
N THR A 314 11.44 6.44 -8.88
CA THR A 314 11.77 7.39 -7.82
C THR A 314 12.15 6.67 -6.53
N TYR A 315 11.31 5.74 -6.07
CA TYR A 315 11.39 5.19 -4.72
C TYR A 315 12.12 3.85 -4.58
N THR A 316 12.57 3.22 -5.65
CA THR A 316 13.39 2.01 -5.61
C THR A 316 14.70 2.12 -6.39
N LYS A 317 15.17 3.33 -6.65
CA LYS A 317 16.50 3.58 -7.26
C LYS A 317 17.61 3.00 -6.41
N ILE A 318 18.65 2.48 -7.01
CA ILE A 318 19.85 1.99 -6.33
C ILE A 318 20.83 3.14 -6.12
N SER A 319 21.17 3.41 -4.87
CA SER A 319 22.16 4.40 -4.48
C SER A 319 23.60 3.90 -4.69
N ALA A 320 24.57 4.82 -4.73
CA ALA A 320 25.97 4.47 -4.84
C ALA A 320 26.84 5.34 -3.91
N ASP A 321 27.82 4.70 -3.28
CA ASP A 321 28.91 5.33 -2.54
C ASP A 321 30.28 4.88 -3.09
N ASN A 322 31.37 5.34 -2.48
CA ASN A 322 32.73 4.97 -2.90
C ASN A 322 33.08 3.49 -2.71
N THR A 323 32.23 2.71 -2.07
CA THR A 323 32.45 1.29 -1.83
C THR A 323 31.70 0.42 -2.85
N SER A 324 30.43 0.72 -3.08
CA SER A 324 29.57 -0.05 -3.96
C SER A 324 28.23 0.65 -4.18
N ASN A 325 27.42 0.07 -5.08
CA ASN A 325 25.99 0.35 -5.11
C ASN A 325 25.31 -0.24 -3.87
N TYR A 326 24.21 0.34 -3.43
CA TYR A 326 23.43 -0.15 -2.28
C TYR A 326 21.98 0.30 -2.30
N PHE A 327 21.17 -0.41 -1.56
CA PHE A 327 19.80 -0.02 -1.22
C PHE A 327 19.48 -0.53 0.19
N ASP A 328 18.51 0.10 0.82
CA ASP A 328 18.08 -0.21 2.17
C ASP A 328 16.66 -0.80 2.13
N VAL A 329 16.42 -1.87 2.91
CA VAL A 329 15.11 -2.49 3.08
C VAL A 329 14.75 -2.45 4.57
N TYR A 330 13.56 -1.95 4.88
CA TYR A 330 12.99 -2.00 6.22
C TYR A 330 12.35 -3.37 6.44
N MET A 331 12.85 -4.12 7.43
CA MET A 331 12.40 -5.49 7.70
C MET A 331 11.07 -5.49 8.46
N ASP A 332 10.82 -4.48 9.25
CA ASP A 332 9.57 -4.26 9.99
C ASP A 332 8.37 -3.86 9.10
N GLY A 333 8.62 -3.43 7.86
CA GLY A 333 7.59 -3.24 6.83
C GLY A 333 7.28 -4.51 6.02
N LEU A 334 7.84 -5.66 6.40
CA LEU A 334 7.64 -6.95 5.73
C LEU A 334 6.94 -7.95 6.66
N GLN A 335 6.12 -8.81 6.07
CA GLN A 335 5.48 -9.87 6.86
C GLN A 335 6.53 -10.88 7.36
N PRO A 336 6.56 -11.20 8.66
CA PRO A 336 7.47 -12.16 9.22
C PRO A 336 7.15 -13.61 8.77
N GLU A 337 8.13 -14.49 8.91
CA GLU A 337 8.09 -15.92 8.54
C GLU A 337 7.93 -16.17 7.03
N ARG A 338 8.24 -15.16 6.18
CA ARG A 338 8.19 -15.28 4.74
C ARG A 338 9.58 -15.20 4.10
N TYR A 339 9.68 -15.77 2.89
CA TYR A 339 10.86 -15.70 2.04
C TYR A 339 10.64 -14.67 0.94
N TYR A 340 11.64 -13.84 0.74
CA TYR A 340 11.63 -12.76 -0.23
C TYR A 340 12.82 -12.87 -1.16
N ARG A 341 12.59 -12.64 -2.44
CA ARG A 341 13.60 -12.65 -3.51
C ARG A 341 13.91 -11.22 -3.96
N LEU A 342 15.20 -10.90 -4.00
CA LEU A 342 15.70 -9.61 -4.45
C LEU A 342 15.92 -9.63 -5.96
N LEU A 343 15.37 -8.64 -6.64
CA LEU A 343 15.50 -8.43 -8.07
C LEU A 343 16.18 -7.09 -8.34
N ILE A 344 16.99 -7.01 -9.39
CA ILE A 344 17.62 -5.76 -9.82
C ILE A 344 17.24 -5.52 -11.28
N LYS A 345 16.67 -4.35 -11.55
CA LYS A 345 16.39 -3.86 -12.89
C LYS A 345 17.39 -2.78 -13.23
N THR A 346 18.03 -2.85 -14.38
CA THR A 346 18.96 -1.83 -14.87
C THR A 346 18.72 -1.54 -16.33
N GLU A 347 18.91 -0.28 -16.72
CA GLU A 347 18.87 0.15 -18.11
C GLU A 347 20.25 0.69 -18.51
N ILE A 348 20.87 0.04 -19.47
CA ILE A 348 22.21 0.38 -19.97
C ILE A 348 22.13 0.47 -21.49
N ASP A 349 22.50 1.63 -22.04
CA ASP A 349 22.51 1.88 -23.49
C ASP A 349 21.18 1.53 -24.17
N GLY A 350 20.06 1.89 -23.52
CA GLY A 350 18.70 1.62 -24.00
C GLY A 350 18.23 0.16 -23.83
N ASN A 351 19.07 -0.72 -23.27
CA ASN A 351 18.71 -2.11 -22.99
C ASN A 351 18.29 -2.26 -21.52
N THR A 352 17.04 -2.65 -21.31
CA THR A 352 16.52 -2.96 -19.99
C THR A 352 16.74 -4.44 -19.66
N SER A 353 17.36 -4.71 -18.52
CA SER A 353 17.59 -6.07 -18.00
C SER A 353 17.06 -6.20 -16.58
N ILE A 354 16.34 -7.29 -16.31
CA ILE A 354 15.97 -7.70 -14.95
C ILE A 354 16.86 -8.87 -14.56
N ILE A 355 17.62 -8.67 -13.49
CA ILE A 355 18.63 -9.62 -13.01
C ILE A 355 18.07 -10.30 -11.77
N ASP A 356 17.89 -11.61 -11.86
CA ASP A 356 17.54 -12.51 -10.77
C ASP A 356 18.72 -13.47 -10.56
N ASN A 357 19.36 -13.37 -9.41
CA ASN A 357 20.51 -14.18 -9.04
C ASN A 357 20.17 -15.12 -7.87
N ASP A 358 18.91 -15.49 -7.72
CA ASP A 358 18.43 -16.35 -6.63
C ASP A 358 18.81 -15.82 -5.22
N GLN A 359 18.84 -14.49 -5.07
CA GLN A 359 19.14 -13.87 -3.78
C GLN A 359 17.87 -13.81 -2.92
N VAL A 360 17.71 -14.85 -2.11
CA VAL A 360 16.55 -15.02 -1.23
C VAL A 360 16.96 -14.74 0.21
N PHE A 361 16.07 -14.14 1.00
CA PHE A 361 16.21 -14.01 2.45
C PHE A 361 14.86 -14.25 3.14
N LYS A 362 14.93 -14.63 4.41
CA LYS A 362 13.75 -14.81 5.27
C LYS A 362 13.69 -13.70 6.31
N VAL A 363 12.48 -13.17 6.55
CA VAL A 363 12.20 -12.35 7.72
C VAL A 363 11.69 -13.26 8.82
N VAL A 364 12.31 -13.21 10.00
CA VAL A 364 11.97 -14.02 11.17
C VAL A 364 11.53 -13.13 12.30
N ARG A 365 10.53 -13.58 13.07
CA ARG A 365 10.07 -12.84 14.24
C ARG A 365 11.20 -12.72 15.26
N ASN A 366 11.32 -11.52 15.81
CA ASN A 366 12.12 -11.32 17.01
C ASN A 366 11.37 -11.95 18.20
N GLY A 367 11.94 -12.99 18.81
CA GLY A 367 11.30 -13.77 19.86
C GLY A 367 11.36 -13.13 21.23
#